data_20df92328dacf80cf49d43d9684e2519
#
_entry.id   20df92328dacf80cf49d43d9684e2519
#
_cell.length_a   1.000
_cell.length_b   1.000
_cell.length_c   1.000
_cell.angle_alpha   90.00
_cell.angle_beta   90.00
_cell.angle_gamma   90.00
#
_symmetry.space_group_name_H-M   'P 1'
#
loop_
_entity.id
_entity.type
_entity.pdbx_description
1 polymer ?
#
loop_
_entity_poly.entity_id
_entity_poly.type
_entity_poly.pdbx_seq_one_letter_code
_entity_poly.pdbx_strand_id
1 'polypeptide(L)'
;MSIKDITIVITSFKSEKKIRRCLNSIDDECSVINVENSNNSEHKRNIESEYKNVKCILSGSNLGYGKGNNIGLNQVKTKYALILNPDAELFPKTLEQFLKVAEEKEDFAIIGPGIVEDKRNLIDGNTKQVKSVKGFAMFLNLMEFKNIGYFDENFFFFLEEIDLCMRVIKKNKKIYYCPDIPVFHEGGHSHDSSFNYEMELSRNWHWMWSTFYYNKKYRGFIFSLLLV
;
A
#
# COMPACT_ATOMS: atom_id res chain seq x y z
N MET A 1 20.49 -6.61 -7.82
CA MET A 1 19.13 -7.02 -7.39
C MET A 1 18.26 -7.29 -8.61
N SER A 2 17.19 -8.05 -8.48
CA SER A 2 16.29 -8.43 -9.58
C SER A 2 14.83 -8.17 -9.15
N ILE A 3 13.92 -7.97 -10.10
CA ILE A 3 12.48 -7.83 -9.81
C ILE A 3 11.91 -9.05 -9.08
N LYS A 4 12.56 -10.21 -9.19
CA LYS A 4 12.23 -11.41 -8.40
C LYS A 4 12.49 -11.28 -6.90
N ASP A 5 13.26 -10.26 -6.49
CA ASP A 5 13.47 -9.92 -5.07
C ASP A 5 12.30 -9.11 -4.48
N ILE A 6 11.28 -8.79 -5.31
CA ILE A 6 10.08 -8.04 -4.92
C ILE A 6 8.85 -8.95 -4.94
N THR A 7 8.00 -8.83 -3.94
CA THR A 7 6.62 -9.31 -3.98
C THR A 7 5.68 -8.11 -3.86
N ILE A 8 4.73 -7.99 -4.77
CA ILE A 8 3.70 -6.94 -4.70
C ILE A 8 2.53 -7.45 -3.85
N VAL A 9 2.10 -6.63 -2.90
CA VAL A 9 0.96 -6.90 -2.02
C VAL A 9 -0.16 -5.92 -2.36
N ILE A 10 -1.32 -6.45 -2.73
CA ILE A 10 -2.51 -5.67 -3.08
C ILE A 10 -3.64 -6.08 -2.13
N THR A 11 -4.30 -5.11 -1.50
CA THR A 11 -5.55 -5.34 -0.77
C THR A 11 -6.71 -4.81 -1.59
N SER A 12 -7.55 -5.70 -2.12
CA SER A 12 -8.70 -5.37 -2.97
C SER A 12 -10.02 -5.51 -2.22
N PHE A 13 -10.97 -4.60 -2.47
CA PHE A 13 -12.32 -4.66 -1.94
C PHE A 13 -13.30 -4.14 -2.98
N LYS A 14 -14.15 -5.02 -3.55
CA LYS A 14 -15.12 -4.69 -4.59
C LYS A 14 -14.49 -3.91 -5.76
N SER A 15 -13.33 -4.38 -6.25
CA SER A 15 -12.47 -3.67 -7.21
C SER A 15 -12.15 -4.51 -8.45
N GLU A 16 -13.07 -5.40 -8.88
CA GLU A 16 -12.84 -6.39 -9.94
C GLU A 16 -12.35 -5.79 -11.27
N LYS A 17 -12.83 -4.60 -11.62
CA LYS A 17 -12.41 -3.93 -12.88
C LYS A 17 -11.06 -3.23 -12.73
N LYS A 18 -10.82 -2.59 -11.58
CA LYS A 18 -9.63 -1.77 -11.36
C LYS A 18 -8.39 -2.61 -11.14
N ILE A 19 -8.52 -3.69 -10.37
CA ILE A 19 -7.40 -4.58 -10.10
C ILE A 19 -6.80 -5.19 -11.39
N ARG A 20 -7.61 -5.43 -12.42
CA ARG A 20 -7.08 -5.94 -13.71
C ARG A 20 -6.14 -4.92 -14.39
N ARG A 21 -6.45 -3.63 -14.36
CA ARG A 21 -5.55 -2.59 -14.89
C ARG A 21 -4.25 -2.53 -14.08
N CYS A 22 -4.36 -2.63 -12.76
CA CYS A 22 -3.19 -2.71 -11.88
C CYS A 22 -2.33 -3.94 -12.23
N LEU A 23 -2.92 -5.13 -12.28
CA LEU A 23 -2.19 -6.38 -12.58
C LEU A 23 -1.57 -6.37 -13.98
N ASN A 24 -2.24 -5.82 -14.98
CA ASN A 24 -1.71 -5.70 -16.36
C ASN A 24 -0.50 -4.76 -16.46
N SER A 25 -0.27 -3.91 -15.44
CA SER A 25 0.90 -3.02 -15.38
C SER A 25 2.11 -3.64 -14.67
N ILE A 26 1.95 -4.83 -14.10
CA ILE A 26 2.98 -5.54 -13.33
C ILE A 26 3.65 -6.56 -14.24
N ASP A 27 4.98 -6.61 -14.18
CA ASP A 27 5.77 -7.62 -14.89
C ASP A 27 5.45 -9.04 -14.40
N ASP A 28 5.25 -9.99 -15.32
CA ASP A 28 4.87 -11.38 -15.03
C ASP A 28 5.92 -12.14 -14.22
N GLU A 29 7.18 -11.70 -14.21
CA GLU A 29 8.24 -12.26 -13.37
C GLU A 29 8.13 -11.84 -11.90
N CYS A 30 7.35 -10.79 -11.59
CA CYS A 30 7.13 -10.30 -10.23
C CYS A 30 5.99 -11.07 -9.55
N SER A 31 6.25 -11.63 -8.38
CA SER A 31 5.21 -12.31 -7.60
C SER A 31 4.21 -11.31 -7.02
N VAL A 32 2.91 -11.63 -7.08
CA VAL A 32 1.82 -10.80 -6.54
C VAL A 32 1.01 -11.60 -5.52
N ILE A 33 0.73 -10.99 -4.38
CA ILE A 33 -0.23 -11.48 -3.39
C ILE A 33 -1.40 -10.49 -3.34
N ASN A 34 -2.56 -10.93 -3.84
CA ASN A 34 -3.80 -10.17 -3.71
C ASN A 34 -4.59 -10.67 -2.50
N VAL A 35 -4.84 -9.82 -1.52
CA VAL A 35 -5.76 -10.09 -0.41
C VAL A 35 -7.14 -9.54 -0.79
N GLU A 36 -8.05 -10.45 -1.09
CA GLU A 36 -9.41 -10.14 -1.52
C GLU A 36 -10.33 -9.96 -0.30
N ASN A 37 -10.63 -8.71 0.00
CA ASN A 37 -11.29 -8.26 1.24
C ASN A 37 -12.83 -8.25 1.14
N SER A 38 -13.41 -8.56 -0.03
CA SER A 38 -14.86 -8.77 -0.23
C SER A 38 -15.26 -10.24 0.00
N ASN A 39 -14.29 -11.13 0.18
CA ASN A 39 -14.47 -12.58 0.31
C ASN A 39 -15.15 -13.22 -0.94
N ASN A 40 -14.85 -12.69 -2.13
CA ASN A 40 -15.40 -13.15 -3.40
C ASN A 40 -14.56 -14.30 -3.97
N SER A 41 -15.02 -15.55 -3.77
CA SER A 41 -14.33 -16.76 -4.24
C SER A 41 -14.34 -16.93 -5.76
N GLU A 42 -15.32 -16.36 -6.45
CA GLU A 42 -15.36 -16.37 -7.92
C GLU A 42 -14.30 -15.43 -8.48
N HIS A 43 -14.23 -14.22 -7.95
CA HIS A 43 -13.18 -13.25 -8.31
C HIS A 43 -11.79 -13.85 -8.10
N LYS A 44 -11.54 -14.51 -6.94
CA LYS A 44 -10.29 -15.21 -6.68
C LYS A 44 -9.94 -16.21 -7.81
N ARG A 45 -10.89 -17.11 -8.17
CA ARG A 45 -10.66 -18.11 -9.22
C ARG A 45 -10.33 -17.46 -10.57
N ASN A 46 -11.05 -16.40 -10.92
CA ASN A 46 -10.85 -15.68 -12.17
C ASN A 46 -9.45 -15.05 -12.24
N ILE A 47 -9.04 -14.33 -11.19
CA ILE A 47 -7.72 -13.69 -11.14
C ILE A 47 -6.59 -14.72 -11.19
N GLU A 48 -6.65 -15.80 -10.42
CA GLU A 48 -5.60 -16.84 -10.42
C GLU A 48 -5.56 -17.64 -11.73
N SER A 49 -6.66 -17.69 -12.50
CA SER A 49 -6.67 -18.32 -13.83
C SER A 49 -6.06 -17.40 -14.90
N GLU A 50 -6.30 -16.08 -14.81
CA GLU A 50 -5.80 -15.08 -15.76
C GLU A 50 -4.30 -14.76 -15.53
N TYR A 51 -3.86 -14.66 -14.27
CA TYR A 51 -2.52 -14.20 -13.89
C TYR A 51 -1.76 -15.28 -13.13
N LYS A 52 -0.77 -15.90 -13.76
CA LYS A 52 -0.02 -17.03 -13.17
C LYS A 52 0.93 -16.62 -12.04
N ASN A 53 1.34 -15.36 -12.02
CA ASN A 53 2.18 -14.76 -10.97
C ASN A 53 1.39 -14.26 -9.75
N VAL A 54 0.04 -14.36 -9.77
CA VAL A 54 -0.84 -13.88 -8.70
C VAL A 54 -1.34 -15.03 -7.83
N LYS A 55 -1.16 -14.88 -6.51
CA LYS A 55 -1.81 -15.68 -5.47
C LYS A 55 -2.87 -14.83 -4.79
N CYS A 56 -4.12 -15.25 -4.82
CA CYS A 56 -5.22 -14.54 -4.17
C CYS A 56 -5.61 -15.21 -2.84
N ILE A 57 -5.71 -14.41 -1.78
CA ILE A 57 -6.08 -14.85 -0.42
C ILE A 57 -7.43 -14.22 -0.07
N LEU A 58 -8.41 -15.03 0.29
CA LEU A 58 -9.67 -14.52 0.84
C LEU A 58 -9.48 -14.17 2.31
N SER A 59 -9.85 -12.95 2.69
CA SER A 59 -9.73 -12.47 4.07
C SER A 59 -10.84 -12.95 5.01
N GLY A 60 -11.91 -13.54 4.46
CA GLY A 60 -13.11 -13.97 5.20
C GLY A 60 -14.14 -12.86 5.42
N SER A 61 -13.71 -11.61 5.49
CA SER A 61 -14.57 -10.42 5.64
C SER A 61 -13.78 -9.17 5.28
N ASN A 62 -14.43 -7.99 5.23
CA ASN A 62 -13.71 -6.73 5.08
C ASN A 62 -12.97 -6.39 6.37
N LEU A 63 -11.66 -6.55 6.37
CA LEU A 63 -10.76 -6.31 7.50
C LEU A 63 -10.14 -4.90 7.50
N GLY A 64 -10.46 -4.08 6.49
CA GLY A 64 -9.82 -2.79 6.27
C GLY A 64 -8.48 -2.89 5.55
N TYR A 65 -7.83 -1.75 5.34
CA TYR A 65 -6.63 -1.66 4.52
C TYR A 65 -5.40 -2.23 5.23
N GLY A 66 -5.11 -1.76 6.45
CA GLY A 66 -3.90 -2.15 7.17
C GLY A 66 -3.85 -3.65 7.47
N LYS A 67 -4.95 -4.22 7.99
CA LYS A 67 -5.03 -5.65 8.30
C LYS A 67 -5.01 -6.52 7.05
N GLY A 68 -5.66 -6.09 5.96
CA GLY A 68 -5.57 -6.76 4.66
C GLY A 68 -4.12 -6.84 4.17
N ASN A 69 -3.40 -5.70 4.18
CA ASN A 69 -1.98 -5.68 3.82
C ASN A 69 -1.12 -6.55 4.74
N ASN A 70 -1.39 -6.60 6.04
CA ASN A 70 -0.68 -7.48 6.97
C ASN A 70 -0.80 -8.96 6.59
N ILE A 71 -2.00 -9.41 6.18
CA ILE A 71 -2.20 -10.80 5.70
C ILE A 71 -1.26 -11.08 4.52
N GLY A 72 -1.21 -10.17 3.55
CA GLY A 72 -0.34 -10.30 2.39
C GLY A 72 1.14 -10.28 2.77
N LEU A 73 1.57 -9.26 3.52
CA LEU A 73 2.96 -9.06 3.95
C LEU A 73 3.51 -10.26 4.74
N ASN A 74 2.68 -10.91 5.57
CA ASN A 74 3.08 -12.11 6.32
C ASN A 74 3.31 -13.35 5.41
N GLN A 75 2.89 -13.31 4.16
CA GLN A 75 3.16 -14.37 3.17
C GLN A 75 4.36 -14.08 2.27
N VAL A 76 4.89 -12.85 2.30
CA VAL A 76 6.04 -12.45 1.48
C VAL A 76 7.30 -13.19 1.93
N LYS A 77 8.05 -13.74 0.97
CA LYS A 77 9.32 -14.44 1.20
C LYS A 77 10.52 -13.73 0.55
N THR A 78 10.26 -12.71 -0.25
CA THR A 78 11.28 -11.91 -0.92
C THR A 78 11.89 -10.88 0.04
N LYS A 79 12.99 -10.27 -0.35
CA LYS A 79 13.69 -9.25 0.43
C LYS A 79 12.85 -7.99 0.57
N TYR A 80 12.11 -7.65 -0.49
CA TYR A 80 11.30 -6.44 -0.58
C TYR A 80 9.82 -6.77 -0.79
N ALA A 81 8.96 -5.88 -0.33
CA ALA A 81 7.56 -5.88 -0.69
C ALA A 81 7.17 -4.51 -1.24
N LEU A 82 6.37 -4.48 -2.30
CA LEU A 82 5.67 -3.27 -2.74
C LEU A 82 4.20 -3.40 -2.40
N ILE A 83 3.73 -2.60 -1.43
CA ILE A 83 2.29 -2.41 -1.21
C ILE A 83 1.79 -1.54 -2.36
N LEU A 84 0.71 -1.94 -3.01
CA LEU A 84 0.14 -1.24 -4.15
C LEU A 84 -1.39 -1.26 -4.08
N ASN A 85 -2.02 -0.10 -4.26
CA ASN A 85 -3.47 -0.03 -4.33
C ASN A 85 -4.01 -0.67 -5.63
N PRO A 86 -5.24 -1.26 -5.62
CA PRO A 86 -5.84 -1.88 -6.80
C PRO A 86 -6.21 -0.87 -7.91
N ASP A 87 -6.21 0.44 -7.63
CA ASP A 87 -6.44 1.54 -8.57
C ASP A 87 -5.14 2.29 -8.97
N ALA A 88 -3.99 1.69 -8.65
CA ALA A 88 -2.67 2.17 -9.09
C ALA A 88 -2.15 1.34 -10.27
N GLU A 89 -1.34 1.95 -11.12
CA GLU A 89 -0.68 1.29 -12.25
C GLU A 89 0.81 1.67 -12.28
N LEU A 90 1.67 0.69 -12.49
CA LEU A 90 3.10 0.90 -12.64
C LEU A 90 3.43 1.35 -14.08
N PHE A 91 4.42 2.20 -14.22
CA PHE A 91 5.03 2.49 -15.53
C PHE A 91 6.11 1.45 -15.84
N PRO A 92 6.52 1.33 -17.12
CA PRO A 92 7.69 0.52 -17.47
C PRO A 92 8.91 0.93 -16.64
N LYS A 93 9.66 -0.03 -16.13
CA LYS A 93 10.86 0.15 -15.30
C LYS A 93 10.64 0.72 -13.89
N THR A 94 9.40 0.88 -13.43
CA THR A 94 9.13 1.34 -12.05
C THR A 94 9.77 0.42 -10.99
N LEU A 95 9.70 -0.90 -11.19
CA LEU A 95 10.29 -1.86 -10.24
C LEU A 95 11.81 -1.80 -10.21
N GLU A 96 12.45 -1.65 -11.36
CA GLU A 96 13.91 -1.48 -11.48
C GLU A 96 14.37 -0.16 -10.86
N GLN A 97 13.56 0.91 -11.00
CA GLN A 97 13.86 2.19 -10.35
C GLN A 97 13.81 2.08 -8.83
N PHE A 98 12.83 1.36 -8.25
CA PHE A 98 12.83 1.07 -6.82
C PHE A 98 14.07 0.30 -6.37
N LEU A 99 14.47 -0.72 -7.12
CA LEU A 99 15.68 -1.51 -6.82
C LEU A 99 16.94 -0.65 -6.89
N LYS A 100 17.06 0.22 -7.88
CA LYS A 100 18.19 1.17 -8.00
C LYS A 100 18.31 2.06 -6.77
N VAL A 101 17.19 2.68 -6.34
CA VAL A 101 17.18 3.50 -5.12
C VAL A 101 17.49 2.66 -3.87
N ALA A 102 17.02 1.40 -3.82
CA ALA A 102 17.33 0.50 -2.72
C ALA A 102 18.81 0.11 -2.63
N GLU A 103 19.53 0.09 -3.75
CA GLU A 103 21.00 -0.10 -3.80
C GLU A 103 21.73 1.16 -3.33
N GLU A 104 21.24 2.34 -3.71
CA GLU A 104 21.85 3.62 -3.34
C GLU A 104 21.57 4.01 -1.87
N LYS A 105 20.47 3.56 -1.30
CA LYS A 105 19.99 3.92 0.04
C LYS A 105 19.85 2.67 0.92
N GLU A 106 20.95 2.01 1.23
CA GLU A 106 20.97 0.73 1.96
C GLU A 106 20.23 0.75 3.31
N ASP A 107 20.09 1.92 3.94
CA ASP A 107 19.48 2.11 5.26
C ASP A 107 17.97 2.47 5.23
N PHE A 108 17.33 2.38 4.06
CA PHE A 108 15.89 2.67 3.96
C PHE A 108 15.02 1.57 4.60
N ALA A 109 13.92 1.98 5.21
CA ALA A 109 12.83 1.08 5.56
C ALA A 109 11.68 1.19 4.55
N ILE A 110 11.38 2.41 4.09
CA ILE A 110 10.27 2.69 3.16
C ILE A 110 10.75 3.65 2.07
N ILE A 111 10.37 3.34 0.82
CA ILE A 111 10.44 4.26 -0.31
C ILE A 111 9.02 4.49 -0.85
N GLY A 112 8.62 5.75 -0.95
CA GLY A 112 7.38 6.18 -1.60
C GLY A 112 7.66 6.77 -2.99
N PRO A 113 6.89 6.40 -4.02
CA PRO A 113 7.03 6.92 -5.38
C PRO A 113 6.35 8.27 -5.57
N GLY A 114 6.62 8.92 -6.70
CA GLY A 114 5.85 10.04 -7.20
C GLY A 114 4.45 9.62 -7.66
N ILE A 115 3.44 10.44 -7.34
CA ILE A 115 2.06 10.19 -7.77
C ILE A 115 1.85 10.86 -9.12
N VAL A 116 1.38 10.10 -10.09
CA VAL A 116 0.98 10.59 -11.40
C VAL A 116 -0.54 10.47 -11.54
N GLU A 117 -1.24 11.60 -11.61
CA GLU A 117 -2.70 11.64 -11.80
C GLU A 117 -3.06 11.66 -13.30
N ASP A 118 -2.17 12.20 -14.13
CA ASP A 118 -2.26 12.17 -15.60
C ASP A 118 -0.98 11.55 -16.17
N LYS A 119 -1.08 10.42 -16.84
CA LYS A 119 0.05 9.67 -17.42
C LYS A 119 0.91 10.46 -18.41
N ARG A 120 0.40 11.61 -18.89
CA ARG A 120 1.16 12.55 -19.77
C ARG A 120 2.08 13.48 -19.01
N ASN A 121 1.88 13.64 -17.70
CA ASN A 121 2.59 14.59 -16.84
C ASN A 121 3.44 13.83 -15.82
N LEU A 122 4.59 13.31 -16.25
CA LEU A 122 5.54 12.69 -15.31
C LEU A 122 6.15 13.76 -14.40
N ILE A 123 6.30 13.40 -13.13
CA ILE A 123 6.94 14.25 -12.14
C ILE A 123 8.44 13.97 -12.16
N ASP A 124 9.23 15.02 -12.26
CA ASP A 124 10.68 14.96 -12.10
C ASP A 124 11.08 15.56 -10.74
N GLY A 125 12.13 15.03 -10.14
CA GLY A 125 12.62 15.54 -8.88
C GLY A 125 13.62 14.62 -8.18
N ASN A 126 14.32 15.18 -7.20
CA ASN A 126 15.33 14.45 -6.46
C ASN A 126 14.74 13.63 -5.31
N THR A 127 15.30 12.44 -5.09
CA THR A 127 15.04 11.62 -3.90
C THR A 127 15.34 12.41 -2.62
N LYS A 128 14.40 12.43 -1.68
CA LYS A 128 14.56 13.14 -0.40
C LYS A 128 14.07 12.29 0.78
N GLN A 129 14.75 12.43 1.91
CA GLN A 129 14.28 11.85 3.16
C GLN A 129 13.06 12.62 3.66
N VAL A 130 12.03 11.89 4.06
CA VAL A 130 10.73 12.44 4.50
C VAL A 130 10.26 11.79 5.81
N LYS A 131 9.23 12.36 6.42
CA LYS A 131 8.62 11.80 7.63
C LYS A 131 7.50 10.79 7.33
N SER A 132 6.91 10.86 6.16
CA SER A 132 5.85 9.94 5.74
C SER A 132 5.74 9.92 4.22
N VAL A 133 5.15 8.85 3.70
CA VAL A 133 4.75 8.68 2.30
C VAL A 133 3.28 8.28 2.27
N LYS A 134 2.65 8.37 1.11
CA LYS A 134 1.24 7.98 0.95
C LYS A 134 1.11 6.46 0.82
N GLY A 135 0.03 5.91 1.40
CA GLY A 135 -0.21 4.47 1.49
C GLY A 135 -0.51 3.77 0.17
N PHE A 136 -0.86 4.50 -0.92
CA PHE A 136 -1.24 3.88 -2.19
C PHE A 136 -0.14 3.04 -2.86
N ALA A 137 1.13 3.38 -2.60
CA ALA A 137 2.31 2.63 -3.02
C ALA A 137 3.44 2.84 -2.02
N MET A 138 3.91 1.75 -1.39
CA MET A 138 4.98 1.77 -0.39
C MET A 138 5.93 0.61 -0.64
N PHE A 139 7.18 0.91 -1.03
CA PHE A 139 8.22 -0.09 -1.20
C PHE A 139 8.97 -0.30 0.12
N LEU A 140 8.93 -1.52 0.65
CA LEU A 140 9.38 -1.88 1.99
C LEU A 140 10.64 -2.75 1.94
N ASN A 141 11.66 -2.42 2.71
CA ASN A 141 12.77 -3.31 3.05
C ASN A 141 12.35 -4.17 4.26
N LEU A 142 11.92 -5.40 4.03
CA LEU A 142 11.30 -6.24 5.05
C LEU A 142 12.23 -6.59 6.22
N MET A 143 13.53 -6.54 6.02
CA MET A 143 14.52 -6.77 7.09
C MET A 143 14.38 -5.73 8.21
N GLU A 144 13.98 -4.50 7.88
CA GLU A 144 13.83 -3.39 8.81
C GLU A 144 12.59 -3.52 9.70
N PHE A 145 11.62 -4.35 9.30
CA PHE A 145 10.32 -4.49 9.98
C PHE A 145 10.29 -5.56 11.08
N LYS A 146 11.33 -6.35 11.26
CA LYS A 146 11.39 -7.43 12.28
C LYS A 146 11.03 -6.94 13.69
N ASN A 147 11.45 -5.71 14.05
CA ASN A 147 11.24 -5.10 15.37
C ASN A 147 10.28 -3.89 15.36
N ILE A 148 9.67 -3.62 14.21
CA ILE A 148 8.70 -2.53 14.02
C ILE A 148 7.29 -3.09 13.91
N GLY A 149 7.16 -4.26 13.24
CA GLY A 149 5.90 -4.81 12.79
C GLY A 149 5.33 -4.02 11.61
N TYR A 150 4.31 -4.55 10.99
CA TYR A 150 3.62 -3.89 9.87
C TYR A 150 2.54 -2.93 10.36
N PHE A 151 1.39 -2.88 9.74
CA PHE A 151 0.32 -1.95 10.11
C PHE A 151 -0.31 -2.28 11.47
N ASP A 152 -0.69 -1.23 12.22
CA ASP A 152 -1.51 -1.38 13.43
C ASP A 152 -2.97 -1.67 13.01
N GLU A 153 -3.46 -2.87 13.36
CA GLU A 153 -4.76 -3.38 12.92
C GLU A 153 -5.97 -2.69 13.60
N ASN A 154 -5.73 -1.77 14.53
CA ASN A 154 -6.78 -0.92 15.08
C ASN A 154 -7.19 0.20 14.13
N PHE A 155 -6.37 0.50 13.10
CA PHE A 155 -6.78 1.34 11.99
C PHE A 155 -7.47 0.48 10.94
N PHE A 156 -8.75 0.69 10.76
CA PHE A 156 -9.47 0.04 9.67
C PHE A 156 -9.17 0.68 8.33
N PHE A 157 -9.18 2.01 8.29
CA PHE A 157 -8.88 2.83 7.11
C PHE A 157 -8.46 4.23 7.53
N PHE A 158 -7.48 4.83 6.84
CA PHE A 158 -6.82 6.11 7.11
C PHE A 158 -5.85 6.11 8.31
N LEU A 159 -4.76 6.82 8.14
CA LEU A 159 -3.68 7.05 9.10
C LEU A 159 -2.87 5.79 9.50
N GLU A 160 -3.19 4.62 8.98
CA GLU A 160 -2.39 3.41 9.20
C GLU A 160 -0.98 3.53 8.61
N GLU A 161 -0.83 4.16 7.44
CA GLU A 161 0.46 4.43 6.82
C GLU A 161 1.25 5.50 7.59
N ILE A 162 0.55 6.50 8.12
CA ILE A 162 1.18 7.56 8.95
C ILE A 162 1.68 6.96 10.26
N ASP A 163 0.89 6.09 10.89
CA ASP A 163 1.31 5.34 12.10
C ASP A 163 2.54 4.48 11.80
N LEU A 164 2.54 3.75 10.69
CA LEU A 164 3.67 2.92 10.28
C LEU A 164 4.93 3.77 10.10
N CYS A 165 4.83 4.88 9.37
CA CYS A 165 5.93 5.81 9.18
C CYS A 165 6.46 6.38 10.51
N MET A 166 5.58 6.74 11.43
CA MET A 166 5.96 7.21 12.76
C MET A 166 6.72 6.14 13.56
N ARG A 167 6.30 4.87 13.49
CA ARG A 167 7.01 3.76 14.15
C ARG A 167 8.39 3.51 13.54
N VAL A 168 8.49 3.59 12.22
CA VAL A 168 9.76 3.50 11.48
C VAL A 168 10.75 4.57 11.95
N ILE A 169 10.31 5.84 12.00
CA ILE A 169 11.15 6.96 12.44
C ILE A 169 11.56 6.81 13.92
N LYS A 170 10.65 6.40 14.81
CA LYS A 170 10.96 6.15 16.23
C LYS A 170 12.03 5.06 16.43
N LYS A 171 12.24 4.21 15.45
CA LYS A 171 13.31 3.20 15.42
C LYS A 171 14.56 3.67 14.68
N ASN A 172 14.67 4.99 14.41
CA ASN A 172 15.79 5.61 13.67
C ASN A 172 16.02 5.02 12.28
N LYS A 173 14.93 4.55 11.62
CA LYS A 173 14.97 4.07 10.24
C LYS A 173 14.54 5.17 9.29
N LYS A 174 14.97 5.10 8.03
CA LYS A 174 14.77 6.16 7.05
C LYS A 174 13.62 5.85 6.10
N ILE A 175 12.93 6.91 5.72
CA ILE A 175 11.86 6.91 4.72
C ILE A 175 12.27 7.87 3.63
N TYR A 176 12.22 7.43 2.38
CA TYR A 176 12.54 8.26 1.21
C TYR A 176 11.30 8.44 0.33
N TYR A 177 11.18 9.62 -0.23
CA TYR A 177 10.24 9.95 -1.29
C TYR A 177 11.02 10.18 -2.58
N CYS A 178 10.65 9.44 -3.63
CA CYS A 178 11.30 9.44 -4.93
C CYS A 178 10.31 9.89 -6.01
N PRO A 179 10.22 11.19 -6.29
CA PRO A 179 9.27 11.71 -7.26
C PRO A 179 9.53 11.22 -8.68
N ASP A 180 10.77 10.88 -9.00
CA ASP A 180 11.23 10.33 -10.27
C ASP A 180 10.87 8.84 -10.49
N ILE A 181 10.32 8.17 -9.49
CA ILE A 181 9.70 6.85 -9.65
C ILE A 181 8.20 7.06 -9.86
N PRO A 182 7.68 7.09 -11.11
CA PRO A 182 6.28 7.39 -11.34
C PRO A 182 5.40 6.17 -11.04
N VAL A 183 4.27 6.40 -10.34
CA VAL A 183 3.18 5.44 -10.21
C VAL A 183 1.87 6.19 -10.47
N PHE A 184 1.10 5.71 -11.43
CA PHE A 184 -0.23 6.27 -11.68
C PHE A 184 -1.18 5.87 -10.55
N HIS A 185 -1.99 6.82 -10.07
CA HIS A 185 -2.99 6.55 -9.05
C HIS A 185 -4.24 7.38 -9.29
N GLU A 186 -5.35 6.70 -9.59
CA GLU A 186 -6.63 7.35 -9.89
C GLU A 186 -7.20 8.12 -8.67
N GLY A 187 -6.87 7.67 -7.46
CA GLY A 187 -7.21 8.33 -6.19
C GLY A 187 -8.70 8.30 -5.84
N GLY A 188 -9.02 7.89 -4.61
CA GLY A 188 -10.38 7.94 -4.08
C GLY A 188 -11.40 6.97 -4.68
N HIS A 189 -11.02 6.17 -5.66
CA HIS A 189 -11.90 5.32 -6.48
C HIS A 189 -11.46 3.86 -6.54
N SER A 190 -10.88 3.30 -5.48
CA SER A 190 -10.42 1.91 -5.45
C SER A 190 -11.52 0.85 -5.52
N HIS A 191 -12.79 1.25 -5.45
CA HIS A 191 -13.99 0.40 -5.56
C HIS A 191 -14.83 0.76 -6.81
N ASP A 192 -15.78 -0.10 -7.18
CA ASP A 192 -16.71 0.17 -8.28
C ASP A 192 -17.72 1.27 -7.90
N SER A 193 -18.05 2.14 -8.86
CA SER A 193 -18.88 3.35 -8.65
C SER A 193 -20.28 3.10 -8.09
N SER A 194 -20.82 1.88 -8.22
CA SER A 194 -22.13 1.48 -7.66
C SER A 194 -22.18 1.54 -6.12
N PHE A 195 -21.04 1.58 -5.45
CA PHE A 195 -20.93 1.61 -3.99
C PHE A 195 -20.55 2.97 -3.41
N ASN A 196 -20.50 4.03 -4.22
CA ASN A 196 -19.95 5.34 -3.81
C ASN A 196 -20.59 5.90 -2.53
N TYR A 197 -21.92 5.88 -2.40
CA TYR A 197 -22.60 6.45 -1.24
C TYR A 197 -22.28 5.71 0.07
N GLU A 198 -22.37 4.38 0.06
CA GLU A 198 -22.02 3.55 1.23
C GLU A 198 -20.56 3.70 1.62
N MET A 199 -19.67 3.76 0.62
CA MET A 199 -18.25 3.94 0.83
C MET A 199 -17.92 5.32 1.41
N GLU A 200 -18.57 6.39 0.98
CA GLU A 200 -18.37 7.73 1.53
C GLU A 200 -18.79 7.82 3.00
N LEU A 201 -19.93 7.25 3.37
CA LEU A 201 -20.36 7.18 4.78
C LEU A 201 -19.35 6.39 5.63
N SER A 202 -18.91 5.25 5.13
CA SER A 202 -17.90 4.42 5.78
C SER A 202 -16.56 5.16 5.91
N ARG A 203 -16.12 5.88 4.87
CA ARG A 203 -14.89 6.68 4.87
C ARG A 203 -14.92 7.78 5.93
N ASN A 204 -16.02 8.52 6.02
CA ASN A 204 -16.17 9.60 7.00
C ASN A 204 -16.12 9.04 8.44
N TRP A 205 -16.81 7.93 8.71
CA TRP A 205 -16.76 7.26 10.00
C TRP A 205 -15.33 6.82 10.36
N HIS A 206 -14.65 6.14 9.43
CA HIS A 206 -13.29 5.65 9.69
C HIS A 206 -12.27 6.77 9.78
N TRP A 207 -12.46 7.89 9.07
CA TRP A 207 -11.63 9.07 9.23
C TRP A 207 -11.71 9.64 10.66
N MET A 208 -12.91 9.79 11.20
CA MET A 208 -13.12 10.26 12.58
C MET A 208 -12.50 9.29 13.58
N TRP A 209 -12.81 7.98 13.46
CA TRP A 209 -12.24 6.96 14.34
C TRP A 209 -10.71 6.92 14.29
N SER A 210 -10.12 6.91 13.12
CA SER A 210 -8.67 6.84 12.93
C SER A 210 -7.98 8.11 13.44
N THR A 211 -8.60 9.28 13.25
CA THR A 211 -8.12 10.54 13.81
C THR A 211 -8.12 10.50 15.33
N PHE A 212 -9.22 10.04 15.93
CA PHE A 212 -9.29 9.86 17.39
C PHE A 212 -8.23 8.89 17.88
N TYR A 213 -8.15 7.68 17.29
CA TYR A 213 -7.23 6.64 17.72
C TYR A 213 -5.76 7.07 17.58
N TYR A 214 -5.39 7.68 16.44
CA TYR A 214 -4.03 8.20 16.21
C TYR A 214 -3.63 9.24 17.27
N ASN A 215 -4.50 10.22 17.53
CA ASN A 215 -4.23 11.25 18.52
C ASN A 215 -4.20 10.67 19.94
N LYS A 216 -5.08 9.74 20.29
CA LYS A 216 -5.05 9.03 21.56
C LYS A 216 -3.71 8.31 21.76
N LYS A 217 -3.21 7.63 20.72
CA LYS A 217 -1.95 6.86 20.74
C LYS A 217 -0.71 7.75 20.92
N TYR A 218 -0.70 8.93 20.32
CA TYR A 218 0.50 9.78 20.26
C TYR A 218 0.44 11.06 21.11
N ARG A 219 -0.75 11.55 21.45
CA ARG A 219 -0.96 12.83 22.15
C ARG A 219 -1.81 12.70 23.42
N GLY A 220 -2.38 11.52 23.68
CA GLY A 220 -3.20 11.23 24.84
C GLY A 220 -4.71 11.43 24.63
N PHE A 221 -5.49 10.88 25.57
CA PHE A 221 -6.95 10.77 25.46
C PHE A 221 -7.65 12.13 25.39
N ILE A 222 -7.29 13.08 26.31
CA ILE A 222 -7.96 14.39 26.38
C ILE A 222 -7.78 15.15 25.09
N PHE A 223 -6.57 15.17 24.53
CA PHE A 223 -6.28 15.86 23.27
C PHE A 223 -7.07 15.24 22.09
N SER A 224 -7.24 13.92 22.09
CA SER A 224 -7.99 13.24 21.03
C SER A 224 -9.49 13.58 21.01
N LEU A 225 -10.09 13.86 22.17
CA LEU A 225 -11.50 14.30 22.27
C LEU A 225 -11.73 15.71 21.72
N LEU A 226 -10.73 16.57 21.70
CA LEU A 226 -10.87 17.95 21.19
C LEU A 226 -10.78 18.03 19.68
N LEU A 227 -10.37 16.95 18.98
CA LEU A 227 -10.12 16.91 17.53
C LEU A 227 -11.20 16.14 16.75
N VAL A 228 -12.14 15.52 17.41
CA VAL A 228 -13.26 14.75 16.85
C VAL A 228 -14.58 15.32 17.37
#